data_a0e153062ec3d222f2d4f23be04a1ccc
#
_entry.id   a0e153062ec3d222f2d4f23be04a1ccc
#
_cell.length_a   1.000
_cell.length_b   1.000
_cell.length_c   1.000
_cell.angle_alpha   90.00
_cell.angle_beta   90.00
_cell.angle_gamma   90.00
#
_symmetry.space_group_name_H-M   'P 1'
#
loop_
_entity.id
_entity.type
_entity.pdbx_description
1 polymer ?
#
loop_
_entity_poly.entity_id
_entity_poly.type
_entity_poly.pdbx_seq_one_letter_code
_entity_poly.pdbx_strand_id
1 'polypeptide(L)'
;NILKMNIAKNLIIGLAIIFANSLSAQLDRSIVPESGPTPEIFFGKPQTFMLDNGLTVMVVENNKLPRASASLSFDNPLIFEGEIAGVSSILAEMIGNGTQSISKEDFIEEVDFMGASLNITGSGAFAGSLKRYFPRVLELMSQAVLEPLFTQEEFDNQKNLIKESLKTSEKDVSTAANRVQNFITYGSNHPNGEFVSQASLDKASFNDAVDFYNNFSSPNNAYLVILGDIEFEEIKSKVTELFSSWESKEVVANSFPEPKNPDETEVIFVDMPNGVQSVVTVINTIDFNKKEADYFPALVATRILGG
;
A
#
# COMPACT_ATOMS: atom_id res chain seq x y z
N ASN A 1 -28.38 -61.38 43.84
CA ASN A 1 -29.17 -60.35 43.11
C ASN A 1 -29.12 -58.96 43.77
N ILE A 2 -29.16 -58.84 45.10
CA ILE A 2 -29.17 -57.52 45.78
C ILE A 2 -27.87 -56.75 45.62
N LEU A 3 -26.72 -57.42 45.55
CA LEU A 3 -25.40 -56.77 45.39
C LEU A 3 -25.25 -56.15 43.98
N LYS A 4 -25.73 -56.86 42.92
CA LYS A 4 -25.71 -56.34 41.55
C LYS A 4 -26.65 -55.16 41.39
N MET A 5 -27.74 -55.14 42.09
CA MET A 5 -28.74 -54.05 42.04
C MET A 5 -28.21 -52.78 42.68
N ASN A 6 -27.46 -52.93 43.82
CA ASN A 6 -26.84 -51.78 44.48
C ASN A 6 -25.69 -51.18 43.67
N ILE A 7 -24.91 -52.01 43.00
CA ILE A 7 -23.84 -51.51 42.12
C ILE A 7 -24.43 -50.75 40.92
N ALA A 8 -25.50 -51.27 40.29
CA ALA A 8 -26.16 -50.56 39.19
C ALA A 8 -26.78 -49.22 39.64
N LYS A 9 -27.37 -49.18 40.84
CA LYS A 9 -27.96 -47.97 41.42
C LYS A 9 -26.90 -46.90 41.71
N ASN A 10 -25.77 -47.29 42.25
CA ASN A 10 -24.66 -46.36 42.52
C ASN A 10 -23.98 -45.89 41.24
N LEU A 11 -23.91 -46.70 40.19
CA LEU A 11 -23.43 -46.33 38.88
C LEU A 11 -24.32 -45.28 38.17
N ILE A 12 -25.65 -45.46 38.28
CA ILE A 12 -26.64 -44.50 37.77
C ILE A 12 -26.56 -43.17 38.48
N ILE A 13 -26.44 -43.20 39.83
CA ILE A 13 -26.28 -41.97 40.63
C ILE A 13 -24.97 -41.25 40.29
N GLY A 14 -23.85 -42.00 40.14
CA GLY A 14 -22.58 -41.40 39.70
C GLY A 14 -22.66 -40.77 38.30
N LEU A 15 -23.33 -41.43 37.36
CA LEU A 15 -23.54 -40.89 36.00
C LEU A 15 -24.41 -39.62 36.01
N ALA A 16 -25.49 -39.61 36.84
CA ALA A 16 -26.39 -38.47 36.99
C ALA A 16 -25.64 -37.23 37.59
N ILE A 17 -24.74 -37.46 38.54
CA ILE A 17 -23.94 -36.37 39.12
C ILE A 17 -22.93 -35.79 38.10
N ILE A 18 -22.34 -36.64 37.23
CA ILE A 18 -21.46 -36.19 36.16
C ILE A 18 -22.23 -35.37 35.12
N PHE A 19 -23.43 -35.81 34.73
CA PHE A 19 -24.31 -35.06 33.78
C PHE A 19 -24.81 -33.73 34.38
N ALA A 20 -25.09 -33.68 35.69
CA ALA A 20 -25.58 -32.45 36.35
C ALA A 20 -24.53 -31.35 36.35
N ASN A 21 -23.25 -31.69 36.44
CA ASN A 21 -22.17 -30.70 36.35
C ASN A 21 -21.91 -30.16 34.93
N SER A 22 -22.27 -30.93 33.91
CA SER A 22 -22.16 -30.47 32.52
C SER A 22 -23.21 -29.40 32.13
N LEU A 23 -24.29 -29.31 32.85
CA LEU A 23 -25.35 -28.30 32.60
C LEU A 23 -25.03 -26.92 33.14
N SER A 24 -24.05 -26.81 34.08
CA SER A 24 -23.63 -25.53 34.64
C SER A 24 -22.50 -24.83 33.83
N ALA A 25 -22.00 -25.48 32.80
CA ALA A 25 -20.89 -24.97 31.98
C ALA A 25 -21.34 -24.16 30.75
N GLN A 26 -22.62 -23.92 30.56
CA GLN A 26 -23.07 -23.02 29.51
C GLN A 26 -22.84 -21.57 29.93
N LEU A 27 -21.86 -20.97 29.26
CA LEU A 27 -21.60 -19.52 29.37
C LEU A 27 -22.88 -18.78 28.98
N ASP A 28 -23.41 -17.98 29.90
CA ASP A 28 -24.56 -17.10 29.57
C ASP A 28 -24.08 -16.02 28.57
N ARG A 29 -24.39 -16.24 27.32
CA ARG A 29 -24.01 -15.31 26.23
C ARG A 29 -24.87 -14.04 26.19
N SER A 30 -25.88 -13.94 27.03
CA SER A 30 -26.67 -12.70 27.15
C SER A 30 -25.93 -11.65 27.99
N ILE A 31 -24.94 -12.06 28.79
CA ILE A 31 -24.12 -11.16 29.59
C ILE A 31 -22.90 -10.78 28.73
N VAL A 32 -22.88 -9.54 28.27
CA VAL A 32 -21.70 -8.97 27.59
C VAL A 32 -20.58 -8.86 28.64
N PRO A 33 -19.40 -9.45 28.40
CA PRO A 33 -18.27 -9.27 29.31
C PRO A 33 -17.95 -7.80 29.51
N GLU A 34 -17.66 -7.38 30.72
CA GLU A 34 -17.17 -6.03 30.96
C GLU A 34 -15.87 -5.81 30.17
N SER A 35 -15.77 -4.62 29.57
CA SER A 35 -14.55 -4.24 28.85
C SER A 35 -13.37 -4.26 29.83
N GLY A 36 -12.33 -4.98 29.47
CA GLY A 36 -11.06 -4.89 30.19
C GLY A 36 -10.49 -3.46 30.15
N PRO A 37 -9.51 -3.16 30.98
CA PRO A 37 -8.83 -1.86 30.92
C PRO A 37 -8.24 -1.66 29.52
N THR A 38 -8.33 -0.44 29.02
CA THR A 38 -7.73 -0.07 27.72
C THR A 38 -6.24 -0.41 27.76
N PRO A 39 -5.72 -1.22 26.83
CA PRO A 39 -4.30 -1.54 26.81
C PRO A 39 -3.48 -0.26 26.63
N GLU A 40 -2.50 -0.05 27.48
CA GLU A 40 -1.53 1.01 27.26
C GLU A 40 -0.61 0.60 26.11
N ILE A 41 -0.68 1.36 25.01
CA ILE A 41 0.16 1.15 23.85
C ILE A 41 1.39 2.05 23.99
N PHE A 42 2.54 1.43 24.20
CA PHE A 42 3.82 2.13 24.19
C PHE A 42 4.41 2.05 22.78
N PHE A 43 4.44 3.18 22.11
CA PHE A 43 5.25 3.33 20.89
C PHE A 43 6.67 3.69 21.30
N GLY A 44 7.63 2.83 20.98
CA GLY A 44 9.04 3.20 21.05
C GLY A 44 9.30 4.44 20.18
N LYS A 45 10.06 5.40 20.70
CA LYS A 45 10.45 6.56 19.87
C LYS A 45 11.46 6.09 18.84
N PRO A 46 11.23 6.34 17.52
CA PRO A 46 12.22 6.05 16.50
C PRO A 46 13.47 6.91 16.72
N GLN A 47 14.63 6.34 16.48
CA GLN A 47 15.86 7.10 16.33
C GLN A 47 15.88 7.66 14.91
N THR A 48 16.05 8.96 14.77
CA THR A 48 15.95 9.63 13.46
C THR A 48 17.24 10.34 13.14
N PHE A 49 17.69 10.24 11.90
CA PHE A 49 18.78 11.03 11.34
C PHE A 49 18.47 11.42 9.90
N MET A 50 19.19 12.38 9.37
CA MET A 50 19.07 12.85 8.00
C MET A 50 20.45 12.79 7.33
N LEU A 51 20.50 12.30 6.10
CA LEU A 51 21.69 12.37 5.26
C LEU A 51 21.88 13.77 4.68
N ASP A 52 23.09 14.09 4.26
CA ASP A 52 23.41 15.40 3.66
C ASP A 52 22.59 15.70 2.39
N ASN A 53 22.15 14.66 1.69
CA ASN A 53 21.29 14.76 0.52
C ASN A 53 19.79 14.95 0.85
N GLY A 54 19.44 15.04 2.13
CA GLY A 54 18.08 15.30 2.59
C GLY A 54 17.24 14.06 2.89
N LEU A 55 17.71 12.83 2.63
CA LEU A 55 16.99 11.60 2.99
C LEU A 55 16.77 11.53 4.51
N THR A 56 15.52 11.50 4.93
CA THR A 56 15.15 11.32 6.33
C THR A 56 15.03 9.85 6.67
N VAL A 57 15.78 9.38 7.66
CA VAL A 57 15.82 7.98 8.08
C VAL A 57 15.31 7.83 9.50
N MET A 58 14.38 6.89 9.69
CA MET A 58 13.79 6.53 10.99
C MET A 58 14.08 5.06 11.28
N VAL A 59 14.66 4.78 12.43
CA VAL A 59 15.06 3.42 12.84
C VAL A 59 14.35 3.04 14.13
N VAL A 60 13.73 1.86 14.12
CA VAL A 60 13.07 1.26 15.29
C VAL A 60 13.66 -0.12 15.54
N GLU A 61 14.45 -0.25 16.59
CA GLU A 61 15.02 -1.53 17.03
C GLU A 61 13.95 -2.41 17.67
N ASN A 62 13.81 -3.64 17.21
CA ASN A 62 12.88 -4.62 17.76
C ASN A 62 13.43 -6.05 17.60
N ASN A 63 14.08 -6.51 18.64
CA ASN A 63 14.81 -7.79 18.68
C ASN A 63 13.92 -8.99 19.07
N LYS A 64 12.58 -8.85 19.04
CA LYS A 64 11.66 -9.95 19.38
C LYS A 64 11.68 -11.08 18.36
N LEU A 65 11.95 -10.76 17.09
CA LEU A 65 12.06 -11.71 16.01
C LEU A 65 13.33 -11.41 15.19
N PRO A 66 14.06 -12.42 14.69
CA PRO A 66 15.29 -12.23 13.92
C PRO A 66 14.97 -11.80 12.46
N ARG A 67 14.26 -10.70 12.30
CA ARG A 67 13.82 -10.12 11.03
C ARG A 67 14.00 -8.63 11.03
N ALA A 68 14.24 -8.08 9.84
CA ALA A 68 14.26 -6.64 9.63
C ALA A 68 13.54 -6.29 8.32
N SER A 69 13.06 -5.06 8.26
CA SER A 69 12.43 -4.49 7.07
C SER A 69 12.80 -3.03 6.91
N ALA A 70 12.83 -2.58 5.66
CA ALA A 70 12.99 -1.19 5.27
C ALA A 70 11.82 -0.79 4.38
N SER A 71 11.28 0.39 4.59
CA SER A 71 10.25 1.00 3.75
C SER A 71 10.69 2.40 3.35
N LEU A 72 10.97 2.58 2.08
CA LEU A 72 11.22 3.87 1.47
C LEU A 72 9.89 4.39 0.91
N SER A 73 9.56 5.64 1.18
CA SER A 73 8.36 6.30 0.67
C SER A 73 8.72 7.66 0.11
N PHE A 74 8.22 7.99 -1.07
CA PHE A 74 8.30 9.32 -1.64
C PHE A 74 7.08 10.15 -1.21
N ASP A 75 7.32 11.36 -0.71
CA ASP A 75 6.28 12.35 -0.43
C ASP A 75 6.07 13.25 -1.66
N ASN A 76 5.76 12.59 -2.78
CA ASN A 76 5.55 13.29 -4.04
C ASN A 76 4.22 14.05 -4.04
N PRO A 77 4.20 15.27 -4.59
CA PRO A 77 2.95 15.99 -4.83
C PRO A 77 2.07 15.24 -5.84
N LEU A 78 0.83 15.67 -5.98
CA LEU A 78 -0.02 15.21 -7.05
C LEU A 78 0.61 15.54 -8.42
N ILE A 79 0.69 14.55 -9.29
CA ILE A 79 1.32 14.65 -10.61
C ILE A 79 0.24 14.52 -11.67
N PHE A 80 0.17 15.52 -12.55
CA PHE A 80 -0.70 15.51 -13.71
C PHE A 80 0.11 15.11 -14.95
N GLU A 81 -0.24 13.99 -15.57
CA GLU A 81 0.47 13.43 -16.72
C GLU A 81 -0.09 13.97 -18.05
N GLY A 82 -1.35 14.41 -18.06
CA GLY A 82 -1.99 15.06 -19.20
C GLY A 82 -2.05 14.18 -20.45
N GLU A 83 -1.42 14.62 -21.53
CA GLU A 83 -1.48 13.94 -22.82
C GLU A 83 -0.79 12.56 -22.85
N ILE A 84 0.07 12.29 -21.86
CA ILE A 84 0.80 11.02 -21.73
C ILE A 84 0.31 10.20 -20.50
N ALA A 85 -0.94 10.44 -20.07
CA ALA A 85 -1.53 9.74 -18.93
C ALA A 85 -1.36 8.22 -19.05
N GLY A 86 -0.82 7.61 -18.00
CA GLY A 86 -0.44 6.20 -17.93
C GLY A 86 1.07 5.95 -17.93
N VAL A 87 1.91 6.99 -18.09
CA VAL A 87 3.37 6.86 -18.00
C VAL A 87 3.79 6.34 -16.63
N SER A 88 3.23 6.89 -15.55
CA SER A 88 3.49 6.40 -14.19
C SER A 88 3.10 4.94 -13.99
N SER A 89 2.00 4.51 -14.62
CA SER A 89 1.56 3.12 -14.57
C SER A 89 2.52 2.18 -15.31
N ILE A 90 3.00 2.58 -16.50
CA ILE A 90 4.02 1.81 -17.23
C ILE A 90 5.31 1.73 -16.40
N LEU A 91 5.75 2.86 -15.86
CA LEU A 91 6.95 2.94 -15.04
C LEU A 91 6.86 2.03 -13.79
N ALA A 92 5.70 2.01 -13.12
CA ALA A 92 5.50 1.18 -11.93
C ALA A 92 5.72 -0.31 -12.20
N GLU A 93 5.42 -0.78 -13.41
CA GLU A 93 5.63 -2.17 -13.83
C GLU A 93 7.06 -2.44 -14.34
N MET A 94 7.80 -1.40 -14.69
CA MET A 94 9.20 -1.50 -15.13
C MET A 94 10.18 -1.52 -13.96
N ILE A 95 9.86 -0.85 -12.86
CA ILE A 95 10.73 -0.75 -11.70
C ILE A 95 10.81 -2.09 -10.96
N GLY A 96 12.01 -2.40 -10.41
CA GLY A 96 12.23 -3.62 -9.62
C GLY A 96 12.51 -4.87 -10.46
N ASN A 97 12.67 -4.70 -11.76
CA ASN A 97 13.01 -5.76 -12.70
C ASN A 97 14.53 -5.88 -12.95
N GLY A 98 15.36 -5.71 -11.91
CA GLY A 98 16.82 -5.70 -12.01
C GLY A 98 17.42 -4.32 -11.83
N THR A 99 18.73 -4.24 -11.93
CA THR A 99 19.51 -3.00 -11.81
C THR A 99 20.45 -2.86 -13.01
N GLN A 100 21.12 -1.73 -13.16
CA GLN A 100 22.13 -1.57 -14.23
C GLN A 100 23.28 -2.59 -14.14
N SER A 101 23.56 -3.14 -12.95
CA SER A 101 24.62 -4.09 -12.68
C SER A 101 24.15 -5.56 -12.51
N ILE A 102 22.85 -5.80 -12.30
CA ILE A 102 22.28 -7.12 -12.02
C ILE A 102 21.10 -7.34 -12.97
N SER A 103 21.15 -8.43 -13.74
CA SER A 103 20.04 -8.78 -14.64
C SER A 103 18.74 -9.06 -13.86
N LYS A 104 17.61 -9.03 -14.55
CA LYS A 104 16.29 -9.33 -13.96
C LYS A 104 16.29 -10.75 -13.35
N GLU A 105 16.82 -11.73 -14.07
CA GLU A 105 16.88 -13.12 -13.67
C GLU A 105 17.73 -13.30 -12.41
N ASP A 106 18.96 -12.77 -12.41
CA ASP A 106 19.88 -12.88 -11.27
C ASP A 106 19.34 -12.15 -10.05
N PHE A 107 18.69 -10.99 -10.26
CA PHE A 107 18.08 -10.19 -9.18
C PHE A 107 16.96 -10.96 -8.47
N ILE A 108 16.06 -11.57 -9.25
CA ILE A 108 14.96 -12.37 -8.71
C ILE A 108 15.50 -13.62 -8.01
N GLU A 109 16.46 -14.33 -8.63
CA GLU A 109 17.06 -15.53 -8.04
C GLU A 109 17.74 -15.22 -6.69
N GLU A 110 18.45 -14.10 -6.59
CA GLU A 110 19.12 -13.71 -5.35
C GLU A 110 18.11 -13.36 -4.25
N VAL A 111 17.03 -12.63 -4.56
CA VAL A 111 15.96 -12.29 -3.60
C VAL A 111 15.26 -13.54 -3.12
N ASP A 112 14.93 -14.46 -4.03
CA ASP A 112 14.24 -15.72 -3.71
C ASP A 112 15.13 -16.65 -2.86
N PHE A 113 16.43 -16.75 -3.19
CA PHE A 113 17.40 -17.53 -2.40
C PHE A 113 17.46 -17.06 -0.93
N MET A 114 17.34 -15.77 -0.69
CA MET A 114 17.32 -15.21 0.67
C MET A 114 15.95 -15.34 1.36
N GLY A 115 14.91 -15.79 0.66
CA GLY A 115 13.54 -15.77 1.16
C GLY A 115 13.10 -14.36 1.55
N ALA A 116 13.57 -13.38 0.81
CA ALA A 116 13.30 -11.97 1.06
C ALA A 116 12.05 -11.51 0.31
N SER A 117 11.46 -10.43 0.81
CA SER A 117 10.43 -9.68 0.08
C SER A 117 11.05 -8.36 -0.35
N LEU A 118 11.13 -8.13 -1.64
CA LEU A 118 11.61 -6.88 -2.21
C LEU A 118 10.60 -6.41 -3.25
N ASN A 119 10.04 -5.23 -3.05
CA ASN A 119 9.07 -4.63 -3.94
C ASN A 119 9.42 -3.16 -4.15
N ILE A 120 9.55 -2.76 -5.42
CA ILE A 120 9.83 -1.38 -5.80
C ILE A 120 8.63 -0.87 -6.60
N THR A 121 8.22 0.36 -6.33
CA THR A 121 7.09 1.03 -7.00
C THR A 121 7.45 2.47 -7.33
N GLY A 122 6.64 3.14 -8.13
CA GLY A 122 6.81 4.57 -8.40
C GLY A 122 6.64 5.47 -7.16
N SER A 123 6.06 4.97 -6.07
CA SER A 123 5.85 5.71 -4.82
C SER A 123 6.83 5.33 -3.71
N GLY A 124 7.73 4.37 -3.94
CA GLY A 124 8.71 3.94 -2.95
C GLY A 124 9.16 2.49 -3.12
N ALA A 125 9.74 1.95 -2.06
CA ALA A 125 10.26 0.59 -2.03
C ALA A 125 10.03 -0.07 -0.67
N PHE A 126 9.86 -1.38 -0.66
CA PHE A 126 9.84 -2.19 0.55
C PHE A 126 10.83 -3.34 0.44
N ALA A 127 11.61 -3.55 1.50
CA ALA A 127 12.53 -4.66 1.64
C ALA A 127 12.33 -5.35 3.00
N GLY A 128 12.25 -6.68 3.03
CA GLY A 128 12.09 -7.43 4.27
C GLY A 128 12.74 -8.80 4.20
N SER A 129 13.45 -9.21 5.26
CA SER A 129 14.11 -10.51 5.31
C SER A 129 14.44 -10.95 6.73
N LEU A 130 15.05 -12.11 6.85
CA LEU A 130 15.74 -12.49 8.08
C LEU A 130 16.95 -11.56 8.32
N LYS A 131 17.25 -11.25 9.60
CA LYS A 131 18.37 -10.39 10.02
C LYS A 131 19.66 -10.65 9.24
N ARG A 132 20.05 -11.92 9.11
CA ARG A 132 21.31 -12.31 8.44
C ARG A 132 21.42 -11.90 6.97
N TYR A 133 20.29 -11.73 6.29
CA TYR A 133 20.24 -11.34 4.88
C TYR A 133 19.90 -9.86 4.67
N PHE A 134 19.41 -9.20 5.73
CA PHE A 134 18.90 -7.83 5.62
C PHE A 134 19.92 -6.82 5.06
N PRO A 135 21.21 -6.83 5.43
CA PRO A 135 22.18 -5.91 4.83
C PRO A 135 22.26 -6.05 3.31
N ARG A 136 22.21 -7.29 2.77
CA ARG A 136 22.25 -7.52 1.32
C ARG A 136 20.93 -7.13 0.64
N VAL A 137 19.79 -7.43 1.27
CA VAL A 137 18.48 -7.05 0.74
C VAL A 137 18.31 -5.53 0.72
N LEU A 138 18.81 -4.82 1.72
CA LEU A 138 18.85 -3.35 1.75
C LEU A 138 19.73 -2.78 0.63
N GLU A 139 20.85 -3.43 0.34
CA GLU A 139 21.73 -3.07 -0.77
C GLU A 139 21.04 -3.28 -2.13
N LEU A 140 20.38 -4.43 -2.35
CA LEU A 140 19.58 -4.68 -3.56
C LEU A 140 18.45 -3.65 -3.73
N MET A 141 17.77 -3.29 -2.63
CA MET A 141 16.76 -2.24 -2.64
C MET A 141 17.37 -0.89 -3.06
N SER A 142 18.52 -0.51 -2.49
CA SER A 142 19.17 0.75 -2.84
C SER A 142 19.58 0.78 -4.31
N GLN A 143 20.17 -0.29 -4.83
CA GLN A 143 20.55 -0.41 -6.24
C GLN A 143 19.34 -0.33 -7.17
N ALA A 144 18.24 -1.01 -6.83
CA ALA A 144 17.03 -0.97 -7.63
C ALA A 144 16.33 0.40 -7.63
N VAL A 145 16.52 1.20 -6.58
CA VAL A 145 16.00 2.57 -6.48
C VAL A 145 16.95 3.58 -7.13
N LEU A 146 18.25 3.43 -6.99
CA LEU A 146 19.20 4.42 -7.50
C LEU A 146 19.59 4.17 -8.97
N GLU A 147 19.67 2.91 -9.34
CA GLU A 147 20.18 2.45 -10.64
C GLU A 147 19.22 1.40 -11.26
N PRO A 148 17.92 1.72 -11.43
CA PRO A 148 16.98 0.77 -12.00
C PRO A 148 17.37 0.41 -13.44
N LEU A 149 17.08 -0.84 -13.82
CA LEU A 149 17.21 -1.31 -15.19
C LEU A 149 15.97 -0.94 -15.98
N PHE A 150 16.05 0.09 -16.80
CA PHE A 150 15.00 0.45 -17.76
C PHE A 150 15.39 0.05 -19.17
N THR A 151 14.51 -0.67 -19.87
CA THR A 151 14.70 -1.06 -21.27
C THR A 151 13.51 -0.67 -22.12
N GLN A 152 13.78 -0.35 -23.40
CA GLN A 152 12.72 -0.06 -24.37
C GLN A 152 11.79 -1.27 -24.54
N GLU A 153 12.33 -2.48 -24.52
CA GLU A 153 11.56 -3.72 -24.66
C GLU A 153 10.55 -3.88 -23.52
N GLU A 154 10.97 -3.68 -22.26
CA GLU A 154 10.06 -3.77 -21.11
C GLU A 154 8.99 -2.66 -21.16
N PHE A 155 9.37 -1.43 -21.53
CA PHE A 155 8.42 -0.34 -21.73
C PHE A 155 7.34 -0.72 -22.76
N ASP A 156 7.73 -1.24 -23.92
CA ASP A 156 6.80 -1.62 -24.97
C ASP A 156 5.90 -2.78 -24.54
N ASN A 157 6.44 -3.75 -23.80
CA ASN A 157 5.69 -4.87 -23.25
C ASN A 157 4.63 -4.38 -22.26
N GLN A 158 5.01 -3.57 -21.26
CA GLN A 158 4.09 -3.06 -20.25
C GLN A 158 3.04 -2.14 -20.85
N LYS A 159 3.43 -1.27 -21.76
CA LYS A 159 2.50 -0.42 -22.53
C LYS A 159 1.43 -1.23 -23.25
N ASN A 160 1.84 -2.34 -23.91
CA ASN A 160 0.91 -3.22 -24.60
C ASN A 160 -0.03 -3.96 -23.62
N LEU A 161 0.48 -4.46 -22.49
CA LEU A 161 -0.34 -5.10 -21.46
C LEU A 161 -1.40 -4.14 -20.89
N ILE A 162 -1.03 -2.89 -20.62
CA ILE A 162 -1.97 -1.87 -20.16
C ILE A 162 -3.02 -1.57 -21.23
N LYS A 163 -2.64 -1.48 -22.53
CA LYS A 163 -3.58 -1.29 -23.63
C LYS A 163 -4.60 -2.43 -23.74
N GLU A 164 -4.16 -3.68 -23.58
CA GLU A 164 -5.07 -4.83 -23.58
C GLU A 164 -6.00 -4.83 -22.36
N SER A 165 -5.48 -4.47 -21.20
CA SER A 165 -6.29 -4.29 -19.99
C SER A 165 -7.37 -3.22 -20.17
N LEU A 166 -7.03 -2.08 -20.79
CA LEU A 166 -7.99 -1.02 -21.10
C LEU A 166 -9.14 -1.51 -21.99
N LYS A 167 -8.86 -2.26 -23.05
CA LYS A 167 -9.90 -2.83 -23.95
C LYS A 167 -10.88 -3.73 -23.18
N THR A 168 -10.37 -4.48 -22.20
CA THR A 168 -11.19 -5.35 -21.37
C THR A 168 -12.04 -4.52 -20.40
N SER A 169 -11.44 -3.52 -19.77
CA SER A 169 -12.10 -2.66 -18.77
C SER A 169 -13.11 -1.66 -19.34
N GLU A 170 -13.04 -1.36 -20.66
CA GLU A 170 -14.02 -0.49 -21.33
C GLU A 170 -15.47 -1.02 -21.23
N LYS A 171 -15.63 -2.34 -21.04
CA LYS A 171 -16.95 -2.99 -20.91
C LYS A 171 -17.42 -3.12 -19.46
N ASP A 172 -16.58 -2.74 -18.51
CA ASP A 172 -16.89 -2.80 -17.09
C ASP A 172 -17.62 -1.55 -16.63
N VAL A 173 -18.85 -1.74 -16.11
CA VAL A 173 -19.73 -0.66 -15.68
C VAL A 173 -19.13 0.14 -14.53
N SER A 174 -18.42 -0.53 -13.59
CA SER A 174 -17.81 0.14 -12.44
C SER A 174 -16.63 1.00 -12.86
N THR A 175 -15.82 0.52 -13.80
CA THR A 175 -14.72 1.29 -14.37
C THR A 175 -15.23 2.56 -15.09
N ALA A 176 -16.29 2.43 -15.89
CA ALA A 176 -16.90 3.58 -16.55
C ALA A 176 -17.48 4.58 -15.54
N ALA A 177 -18.20 4.10 -14.52
CA ALA A 177 -18.75 4.93 -13.45
C ALA A 177 -17.65 5.70 -12.71
N ASN A 178 -16.56 5.03 -12.32
CA ASN A 178 -15.44 5.66 -11.60
C ASN A 178 -14.74 6.72 -12.45
N ARG A 179 -14.54 6.48 -13.75
CA ARG A 179 -13.94 7.47 -14.66
C ARG A 179 -14.80 8.72 -14.75
N VAL A 180 -16.11 8.54 -14.97
CA VAL A 180 -17.07 9.65 -15.07
C VAL A 180 -17.14 10.41 -13.74
N GLN A 181 -17.21 9.68 -12.61
CA GLN A 181 -17.20 10.26 -11.28
C GLN A 181 -15.98 11.15 -11.06
N ASN A 182 -14.80 10.63 -11.31
CA ASN A 182 -13.55 11.37 -11.09
C ASN A 182 -13.44 12.59 -12.01
N PHE A 183 -13.79 12.43 -13.29
CA PHE A 183 -13.79 13.51 -14.25
C PHE A 183 -14.74 14.66 -13.85
N ILE A 184 -15.94 14.34 -13.40
CA ILE A 184 -16.93 15.34 -13.00
C ILE A 184 -16.48 16.05 -11.71
N THR A 185 -15.92 15.29 -10.76
CA THR A 185 -15.49 15.82 -9.47
C THR A 185 -14.29 16.77 -9.61
N TYR A 186 -13.29 16.37 -10.41
CA TYR A 186 -12.00 17.08 -10.45
C TYR A 186 -11.72 17.81 -11.77
N GLY A 187 -12.39 17.45 -12.84
CA GLY A 187 -12.12 17.99 -14.17
C GLY A 187 -10.95 17.33 -14.89
N SER A 188 -10.81 17.59 -16.19
CA SER A 188 -9.80 16.96 -17.05
C SER A 188 -8.36 17.39 -16.79
N ASN A 189 -8.16 18.53 -16.11
CA ASN A 189 -6.84 19.12 -15.87
C ASN A 189 -6.38 18.91 -14.41
N HIS A 190 -6.85 17.86 -13.81
CA HIS A 190 -6.51 17.49 -12.43
C HIS A 190 -6.08 16.02 -12.39
N PRO A 191 -5.03 15.64 -11.62
CA PRO A 191 -4.53 14.27 -11.55
C PRO A 191 -5.61 13.22 -11.19
N ASN A 192 -6.54 13.59 -10.30
CA ASN A 192 -7.62 12.69 -9.91
C ASN A 192 -8.76 12.63 -10.94
N GLY A 193 -8.81 13.57 -11.89
CA GLY A 193 -9.82 13.61 -12.95
C GLY A 193 -9.33 13.13 -14.29
N GLU A 194 -8.01 12.99 -14.48
CA GLU A 194 -7.46 12.40 -15.69
C GLU A 194 -7.65 10.87 -15.71
N PHE A 195 -7.60 10.28 -16.86
CA PHE A 195 -7.68 8.83 -17.02
C PHE A 195 -6.79 8.34 -18.15
N VAL A 196 -6.24 7.14 -17.95
CA VAL A 196 -5.44 6.46 -18.97
C VAL A 196 -6.33 6.04 -20.14
N SER A 197 -5.89 6.33 -21.35
CA SER A 197 -6.59 6.00 -22.59
C SER A 197 -5.63 5.37 -23.62
N GLN A 198 -6.17 4.73 -24.66
CA GLN A 198 -5.35 4.27 -25.79
C GLN A 198 -4.56 5.42 -26.41
N ALA A 199 -5.20 6.59 -26.56
CA ALA A 199 -4.59 7.77 -27.16
C ALA A 199 -3.45 8.36 -26.32
N SER A 200 -3.59 8.40 -24.99
CA SER A 200 -2.52 8.88 -24.10
C SER A 200 -1.34 7.89 -24.06
N LEU A 201 -1.62 6.59 -24.04
CA LEU A 201 -0.58 5.56 -24.12
C LEU A 201 0.14 5.58 -25.48
N ASP A 202 -0.56 5.89 -26.60
CA ASP A 202 0.10 6.01 -27.91
C ASP A 202 1.12 7.15 -27.94
N LYS A 203 0.84 8.25 -27.24
CA LYS A 203 1.75 9.40 -27.12
C LYS A 203 2.92 9.15 -26.17
N ALA A 204 2.71 8.34 -25.11
CA ALA A 204 3.75 8.04 -24.14
C ALA A 204 4.96 7.34 -24.77
N SER A 205 6.15 7.82 -24.46
CA SER A 205 7.43 7.28 -24.92
C SER A 205 8.23 6.70 -23.77
N PHE A 206 9.24 5.90 -24.10
CA PHE A 206 10.21 5.38 -23.13
C PHE A 206 10.93 6.51 -22.36
N ASN A 207 11.31 7.57 -23.08
CA ASN A 207 11.97 8.71 -22.45
C ASN A 207 11.05 9.41 -21.45
N ASP A 208 9.75 9.51 -21.71
CA ASP A 208 8.81 10.09 -20.74
C ASP A 208 8.77 9.30 -19.44
N ALA A 209 8.85 7.96 -19.50
CA ALA A 209 8.90 7.12 -18.31
C ALA A 209 10.22 7.30 -17.52
N VAL A 210 11.35 7.38 -18.23
CA VAL A 210 12.67 7.63 -17.61
C VAL A 210 12.72 9.02 -16.99
N ASP A 211 12.24 10.03 -17.68
CA ASP A 211 12.17 11.42 -17.19
C ASP A 211 11.24 11.56 -16.01
N PHE A 212 10.09 10.85 -16.03
CA PHE A 212 9.19 10.80 -14.90
C PHE A 212 9.90 10.25 -13.65
N TYR A 213 10.59 9.12 -13.76
CA TYR A 213 11.35 8.56 -12.65
C TYR A 213 12.41 9.54 -12.14
N ASN A 214 13.19 10.10 -13.05
CA ASN A 214 14.25 11.02 -12.70
C ASN A 214 13.77 12.31 -12.02
N ASN A 215 12.57 12.76 -12.31
CA ASN A 215 11.99 13.97 -11.74
C ASN A 215 11.36 13.77 -10.37
N PHE A 216 10.88 12.56 -10.08
CA PHE A 216 10.11 12.29 -8.85
C PHE A 216 10.82 11.35 -7.86
N SER A 217 11.94 10.73 -8.24
CA SER A 217 12.80 9.95 -7.36
C SER A 217 13.89 10.86 -6.79
N SER A 218 13.68 11.40 -5.58
CA SER A 218 14.62 12.32 -4.94
C SER A 218 14.71 12.09 -3.42
N PRO A 219 15.94 12.09 -2.83
CA PRO A 219 16.14 11.78 -1.43
C PRO A 219 15.57 12.85 -0.48
N ASN A 220 15.58 14.13 -0.87
CA ASN A 220 15.05 15.22 -0.06
C ASN A 220 13.51 15.21 0.06
N ASN A 221 12.85 14.38 -0.74
CA ASN A 221 11.41 14.14 -0.69
C ASN A 221 11.09 12.68 -0.30
N ALA A 222 12.02 12.01 0.37
CA ALA A 222 11.91 10.61 0.73
C ALA A 222 12.11 10.36 2.23
N TYR A 223 11.39 9.36 2.72
CA TYR A 223 11.50 8.85 4.07
C TYR A 223 11.85 7.37 4.04
N LEU A 224 12.92 6.98 4.72
CA LEU A 224 13.32 5.58 4.90
C LEU A 224 13.05 5.15 6.34
N VAL A 225 12.13 4.22 6.52
CA VAL A 225 11.80 3.64 7.83
C VAL A 225 12.39 2.24 7.90
N ILE A 226 13.23 1.97 8.90
CA ILE A 226 13.84 0.66 9.13
C ILE A 226 13.40 0.13 10.49
N LEU A 227 12.86 -1.08 10.50
CA LEU A 227 12.32 -1.73 11.69
C LEU A 227 12.82 -3.16 11.80
N GLY A 228 13.24 -3.60 12.99
CA GLY A 228 13.52 -5.00 13.25
C GLY A 228 14.69 -5.26 14.16
N ASP A 229 15.24 -6.46 14.08
CA ASP A 229 16.43 -6.90 14.84
C ASP A 229 17.71 -6.34 14.17
N ILE A 230 17.99 -5.10 14.49
CA ILE A 230 19.07 -4.28 13.94
C ILE A 230 19.68 -3.42 15.06
N GLU A 231 20.92 -2.97 14.84
CA GLU A 231 21.61 -2.02 15.69
C GLU A 231 21.68 -0.66 15.00
N PHE A 232 21.30 0.41 15.71
CA PHE A 232 21.18 1.75 15.11
C PHE A 232 22.45 2.25 14.41
N GLU A 233 23.60 2.15 15.08
CA GLU A 233 24.87 2.66 14.50
C GLU A 233 25.33 1.84 13.28
N GLU A 234 25.09 0.53 13.28
CA GLU A 234 25.39 -0.33 12.14
C GLU A 234 24.51 0.04 10.94
N ILE A 235 23.20 0.17 11.16
CA ILE A 235 22.25 0.56 10.12
C ILE A 235 22.50 1.97 9.61
N LYS A 236 22.83 2.92 10.49
CA LYS A 236 23.18 4.29 10.11
C LYS A 236 24.39 4.32 9.18
N SER A 237 25.42 3.57 9.51
CA SER A 237 26.62 3.45 8.65
C SER A 237 26.26 2.85 7.30
N LYS A 238 25.47 1.75 7.28
CA LYS A 238 25.09 1.06 6.04
C LYS A 238 24.19 1.93 5.16
N VAL A 239 23.20 2.61 5.72
CA VAL A 239 22.33 3.53 4.98
C VAL A 239 23.14 4.70 4.40
N THR A 240 24.06 5.25 5.18
CA THR A 240 24.96 6.32 4.69
C THR A 240 25.79 5.84 3.50
N GLU A 241 26.38 4.66 3.59
CA GLU A 241 27.14 4.05 2.47
C GLU A 241 26.28 3.91 1.21
N LEU A 242 25.04 3.39 1.35
CA LEU A 242 24.19 3.03 0.22
C LEU A 242 23.47 4.21 -0.44
N PHE A 243 23.10 5.23 0.33
CA PHE A 243 22.21 6.29 -0.15
C PHE A 243 22.86 7.69 -0.25
N SER A 244 24.10 7.88 0.21
CA SER A 244 24.74 9.21 0.16
C SER A 244 25.02 9.72 -1.26
N SER A 245 25.19 8.82 -2.23
CA SER A 245 25.39 9.17 -3.64
C SER A 245 24.12 9.57 -4.38
N TRP A 246 22.96 9.37 -3.75
CA TRP A 246 21.67 9.72 -4.35
C TRP A 246 21.53 11.24 -4.45
N GLU A 247 21.47 11.75 -5.68
CA GLU A 247 21.42 13.18 -5.94
C GLU A 247 20.06 13.79 -5.59
N SER A 248 20.08 14.88 -4.82
CA SER A 248 18.88 15.67 -4.52
C SER A 248 18.43 16.46 -5.73
N LYS A 249 17.12 16.48 -5.97
CA LYS A 249 16.46 17.28 -7.00
C LYS A 249 15.28 18.02 -6.39
N GLU A 250 14.97 19.20 -6.92
CA GLU A 250 13.77 19.92 -6.54
C GLU A 250 12.54 19.24 -7.20
N VAL A 251 11.67 18.68 -6.37
CA VAL A 251 10.38 18.14 -6.83
C VAL A 251 9.37 19.27 -6.83
N VAL A 252 8.96 19.71 -8.03
CA VAL A 252 8.03 20.83 -8.18
C VAL A 252 6.61 20.38 -7.89
N ALA A 253 5.99 20.98 -6.87
CA ALA A 253 4.58 20.76 -6.57
C ALA A 253 3.70 21.63 -7.47
N ASN A 254 2.83 20.99 -8.25
CA ASN A 254 1.78 21.70 -8.97
C ASN A 254 0.59 21.97 -8.04
N SER A 255 -0.05 23.12 -8.21
CA SER A 255 -1.29 23.47 -7.53
C SER A 255 -2.46 23.22 -8.46
N PHE A 256 -3.45 22.51 -7.96
CA PHE A 256 -4.68 22.22 -8.71
C PHE A 256 -5.88 22.89 -8.01
N PRO A 257 -6.91 23.28 -8.78
CA PRO A 257 -8.13 23.83 -8.19
C PRO A 257 -8.81 22.80 -7.28
N GLU A 258 -9.27 23.26 -6.12
CA GLU A 258 -10.11 22.41 -5.26
C GLU A 258 -11.45 22.10 -5.95
N PRO A 259 -11.91 20.85 -5.87
CA PRO A 259 -13.19 20.46 -6.45
C PRO A 259 -14.34 21.19 -5.76
N LYS A 260 -15.32 21.62 -6.53
CA LYS A 260 -16.50 22.33 -6.02
C LYS A 260 -17.75 21.51 -6.27
N ASN A 261 -18.61 21.47 -5.26
CA ASN A 261 -19.95 20.91 -5.45
C ASN A 261 -20.78 21.83 -6.36
N PRO A 262 -21.67 21.29 -7.21
CA PRO A 262 -22.61 22.09 -7.98
C PRO A 262 -23.63 22.76 -7.03
N ASP A 263 -24.16 23.91 -7.44
CA ASP A 263 -25.14 24.69 -6.66
C ASP A 263 -26.48 23.95 -6.49
N GLU A 264 -26.81 23.10 -7.47
CA GLU A 264 -28.03 22.28 -7.47
C GLU A 264 -27.65 20.81 -7.71
N THR A 265 -28.54 19.87 -7.28
CA THR A 265 -28.32 18.46 -7.56
C THR A 265 -28.33 18.18 -9.06
N GLU A 266 -27.24 17.66 -9.55
CA GLU A 266 -27.09 17.19 -10.94
C GLU A 266 -27.26 15.69 -11.02
N VAL A 267 -27.98 15.23 -12.06
CA VAL A 267 -28.13 13.79 -12.36
C VAL A 267 -27.44 13.52 -13.68
N ILE A 268 -26.38 12.72 -13.62
CA ILE A 268 -25.57 12.35 -14.76
C ILE A 268 -25.84 10.88 -15.09
N PHE A 269 -26.28 10.64 -16.31
CA PHE A 269 -26.61 9.31 -16.81
C PHE A 269 -25.61 8.90 -17.89
N VAL A 270 -25.00 7.73 -17.72
CA VAL A 270 -24.11 7.12 -18.71
C VAL A 270 -24.72 5.81 -19.14
N ASP A 271 -25.11 5.72 -20.42
CA ASP A 271 -25.66 4.50 -20.99
C ASP A 271 -24.54 3.50 -21.32
N MET A 272 -24.67 2.31 -20.76
CA MET A 272 -23.76 1.18 -21.01
C MET A 272 -24.53 0.02 -21.65
N PRO A 273 -24.58 -0.05 -23.00
CA PRO A 273 -25.27 -1.11 -23.72
C PRO A 273 -24.80 -2.50 -23.28
N ASN A 274 -25.74 -3.40 -23.01
CA ASN A 274 -25.52 -4.77 -22.53
C ASN A 274 -24.99 -4.87 -21.09
N GLY A 275 -25.00 -3.82 -20.31
CA GLY A 275 -24.72 -3.89 -18.87
C GLY A 275 -25.83 -4.69 -18.15
N VAL A 276 -25.43 -5.69 -17.38
CA VAL A 276 -26.37 -6.52 -16.57
C VAL A 276 -26.71 -5.89 -15.22
N GLN A 277 -25.93 -4.89 -14.81
CA GLN A 277 -26.08 -4.17 -13.55
C GLN A 277 -25.90 -2.68 -13.77
N SER A 278 -26.53 -1.86 -12.93
CA SER A 278 -26.33 -0.42 -12.89
C SER A 278 -25.51 -0.07 -11.65
N VAL A 279 -24.61 0.90 -11.80
CA VAL A 279 -23.90 1.53 -10.68
C VAL A 279 -24.55 2.89 -10.43
N VAL A 280 -24.98 3.11 -9.19
CA VAL A 280 -25.51 4.41 -8.75
C VAL A 280 -24.56 4.97 -7.71
N THR A 281 -24.01 6.16 -7.99
CA THR A 281 -23.09 6.83 -7.07
C THR A 281 -23.67 8.18 -6.68
N VAL A 282 -23.63 8.51 -5.41
CA VAL A 282 -23.96 9.84 -4.88
C VAL A 282 -22.66 10.45 -4.38
N ILE A 283 -22.30 11.61 -4.90
CA ILE A 283 -21.03 12.26 -4.65
C ILE A 283 -21.24 13.62 -4.04
N ASN A 284 -20.45 13.94 -3.04
CA ASN A 284 -20.30 15.29 -2.49
C ASN A 284 -18.87 15.46 -2.01
N THR A 285 -18.21 16.54 -2.40
CA THR A 285 -16.86 16.85 -1.94
C THR A 285 -16.92 17.65 -0.65
N ILE A 286 -15.99 17.37 0.25
CA ILE A 286 -15.82 18.10 1.51
C ILE A 286 -14.33 18.42 1.67
N ASP A 287 -14.02 19.57 2.26
CA ASP A 287 -12.68 19.88 2.73
C ASP A 287 -12.49 19.21 4.09
N PHE A 288 -11.78 18.07 4.09
CA PHE A 288 -11.61 17.25 5.28
C PHE A 288 -10.30 16.47 5.22
N ASN A 289 -9.44 16.65 6.20
CA ASN A 289 -8.14 16.02 6.24
C ASN A 289 -7.85 15.30 7.57
N LYS A 290 -6.79 14.47 7.59
CA LYS A 290 -6.42 13.65 8.75
C LYS A 290 -6.03 14.45 10.00
N LYS A 291 -5.79 15.76 9.88
CA LYS A 291 -5.43 16.64 11.01
C LYS A 291 -6.66 17.17 11.72
N GLU A 292 -7.85 17.03 11.13
CA GLU A 292 -9.10 17.47 11.74
C GLU A 292 -9.44 16.67 12.99
N ALA A 293 -9.94 17.34 14.02
CA ALA A 293 -10.33 16.70 15.27
C ALA A 293 -11.44 15.64 15.08
N ASP A 294 -12.30 15.86 14.08
CA ASP A 294 -13.43 15.00 13.77
C ASP A 294 -13.09 13.88 12.78
N TYR A 295 -11.82 13.73 12.37
CA TYR A 295 -11.41 12.72 11.40
C TYR A 295 -11.78 11.28 11.84
N PHE A 296 -11.39 10.88 13.03
CA PHE A 296 -11.72 9.54 13.54
C PHE A 296 -13.21 9.36 13.83
N PRO A 297 -13.92 10.32 14.44
CA PRO A 297 -15.39 10.27 14.54
C PRO A 297 -16.08 10.09 13.19
N ALA A 298 -15.66 10.84 12.16
CA ALA A 298 -16.22 10.72 10.81
C ALA A 298 -15.95 9.35 10.19
N LEU A 299 -14.74 8.81 10.37
CA LEU A 299 -14.38 7.47 9.89
C LEU A 299 -15.26 6.38 10.54
N VAL A 300 -15.53 6.50 11.83
CA VAL A 300 -16.43 5.58 12.54
C VAL A 300 -17.86 5.73 12.05
N ALA A 301 -18.34 6.97 11.88
CA ALA A 301 -19.68 7.25 11.37
C ALA A 301 -19.92 6.66 9.97
N THR A 302 -18.95 6.80 9.05
CA THR A 302 -19.05 6.19 7.71
C THR A 302 -19.15 4.67 7.78
N ARG A 303 -18.38 4.03 8.68
CA ARG A 303 -18.48 2.57 8.90
C ARG A 303 -19.83 2.13 9.42
N ILE A 304 -20.45 2.90 10.31
CA ILE A 304 -21.81 2.61 10.83
C ILE A 304 -22.85 2.77 9.74
N LEU A 305 -22.68 3.74 8.84
CA LEU A 305 -23.60 4.02 7.74
C LEU A 305 -23.47 3.05 6.55
N GLY A 306 -22.53 2.14 6.55
CA GLY A 306 -22.40 1.10 5.55
C GLY A 306 -21.18 1.23 4.63
N GLY A 307 -20.15 1.92 5.10
CA GLY A 307 -18.85 2.02 4.42
C GLY A 307 -17.95 0.80 4.58
#